data_49ad40db8b7753fe8e4c41bc6f3b6e09
#
_entry.id   49ad40db8b7753fe8e4c41bc6f3b6e09
#
_cell.length_a   1.000
_cell.length_b   1.000
_cell.length_c   1.000
_cell.angle_alpha   90.00
_cell.angle_beta   90.00
_cell.angle_gamma   90.00
#
_symmetry.space_group_name_H-M   'P 1'
#
loop_
_entity.id
_entity.type
_entity.pdbx_description
1 polymer ?
#
loop_
_entity_poly.entity_id
_entity_poly.type
_entity_poly.pdbx_seq_one_letter_code
_entity_poly.pdbx_strand_id
1 'polypeptide(L)'
;SGGTLFPTLAFEEVFPFLSKIVVDMGAVPYVCKGADVMAPGVVSIEGDFKENDFLLVVDERHGKPLMIGVALFNSQAMKNSKQGKIVRNVHYVGDRLWNALKEI
;
A
#
# COMPACT_ATOMS: atom_id res chain seq x y z
N SER A 1 -19.54 7.33 -4.71
CA SER A 1 -20.21 7.20 -3.48
C SER A 1 -19.61 8.10 -2.39
N GLY A 2 -20.45 8.48 -1.51
CA GLY A 2 -20.02 9.37 -0.44
C GLY A 2 -18.99 8.75 0.48
N GLY A 3 -18.94 7.45 0.57
CA GLY A 3 -17.98 6.79 1.41
C GLY A 3 -16.63 6.55 0.78
N THR A 4 -16.47 6.96 -0.44
CA THR A 4 -15.23 6.76 -1.16
C THR A 4 -14.15 7.68 -0.63
N LEU A 5 -13.01 7.12 -0.27
CA LEU A 5 -11.90 7.88 0.28
C LEU A 5 -11.15 8.66 -0.79
N PHE A 6 -11.13 8.17 -2.02
CA PHE A 6 -10.42 8.82 -3.11
C PHE A 6 -11.40 9.19 -4.19
N PRO A 7 -11.51 10.50 -4.50
CA PRO A 7 -12.27 10.91 -5.68
C PRO A 7 -11.66 10.28 -6.92
N THR A 8 -12.50 9.85 -7.85
CA THR A 8 -12.06 9.16 -9.04
C THR A 8 -10.97 9.91 -9.79
N LEU A 9 -11.17 11.22 -9.96
CA LEU A 9 -10.24 12.02 -10.75
C LEU A 9 -8.92 12.29 -10.05
N ALA A 10 -8.86 12.05 -8.74
CA ALA A 10 -7.67 12.34 -7.97
C ALA A 10 -6.97 11.09 -7.45
N PHE A 11 -7.36 9.91 -7.95
CA PHE A 11 -6.84 8.67 -7.40
C PHE A 11 -5.31 8.62 -7.40
N GLU A 12 -4.68 8.87 -8.54
CA GLU A 12 -3.22 8.85 -8.62
C GLU A 12 -2.59 10.11 -8.06
N GLU A 13 -3.36 11.18 -7.95
CA GLU A 13 -2.84 12.43 -7.43
C GLU A 13 -2.60 12.40 -5.93
N VAL A 14 -3.24 11.48 -5.21
CA VAL A 14 -3.02 11.36 -3.77
C VAL A 14 -1.76 10.56 -3.45
N PHE A 15 -1.23 9.79 -4.40
CA PHE A 15 -0.07 8.94 -4.16
C PHE A 15 1.13 9.68 -3.55
N PRO A 16 1.50 10.89 -4.03
CA PRO A 16 2.66 11.59 -3.46
C PRO A 16 2.47 11.99 -2.00
N PHE A 17 1.23 12.04 -1.53
CA PHE A 17 0.93 12.45 -0.16
C PHE A 17 0.85 11.27 0.80
N LEU A 18 0.92 10.05 0.30
CA LEU A 18 0.87 8.86 1.13
C LEU A 18 2.28 8.45 1.52
N SER A 19 2.41 7.98 2.75
CA SER A 19 3.65 7.33 3.15
C SER A 19 3.79 6.03 2.39
N LYS A 20 5.01 5.57 2.21
CA LYS A 20 5.30 4.44 1.33
C LYS A 20 5.88 3.27 2.08
N ILE A 21 5.47 2.09 1.67
CA ILE A 21 6.05 0.83 2.12
C ILE A 21 6.65 0.18 0.87
N VAL A 22 7.94 -0.09 0.91
CA VAL A 22 8.63 -0.73 -0.22
C VAL A 22 8.75 -2.22 0.09
N VAL A 23 8.27 -3.06 -0.83
CA VAL A 23 8.31 -4.51 -0.65
C VAL A 23 9.24 -5.14 -1.68
N ASP A 24 9.78 -6.32 -1.33
CA ASP A 24 10.68 -7.03 -2.23
C ASP A 24 9.90 -7.67 -3.38
N MET A 25 10.63 -8.09 -4.41
CA MET A 25 9.99 -8.66 -5.60
C MET A 25 9.28 -9.97 -5.30
N GLY A 26 9.70 -10.68 -4.26
CA GLY A 26 9.03 -11.92 -3.86
C GLY A 26 7.63 -11.69 -3.32
N ALA A 27 7.39 -10.53 -2.73
CA ALA A 27 6.07 -10.19 -2.19
C ALA A 27 5.11 -9.69 -3.27
N VAL A 28 5.62 -9.20 -4.39
CA VAL A 28 4.80 -8.55 -5.42
C VAL A 28 3.66 -9.43 -5.93
N PRO A 29 3.89 -10.71 -6.30
CA PRO A 29 2.79 -11.53 -6.81
C PRO A 29 1.65 -11.71 -5.82
N TYR A 30 1.97 -11.78 -4.53
CA TYR A 30 0.95 -11.99 -3.50
C TYR A 30 0.16 -10.71 -3.27
N VAL A 31 0.86 -9.58 -3.16
CA VAL A 31 0.22 -8.28 -2.96
C VAL A 31 -0.70 -7.95 -4.13
N CYS A 32 -0.26 -8.25 -5.35
CA CYS A 32 -1.07 -7.97 -6.54
C CYS A 32 -2.25 -8.92 -6.73
N LYS A 33 -2.41 -9.88 -5.82
CA LYS A 33 -3.58 -10.77 -5.80
C LYS A 33 -4.47 -10.51 -4.60
N GLY A 34 -4.19 -9.45 -3.86
CA GLY A 34 -5.01 -9.06 -2.73
C GLY A 34 -4.47 -9.43 -1.36
N ALA A 35 -3.30 -10.04 -1.28
CA ALA A 35 -2.72 -10.43 0.01
C ALA A 35 -2.28 -9.19 0.80
N ASP A 36 -2.34 -9.30 2.11
CA ASP A 36 -1.83 -8.26 3.00
C ASP A 36 -0.30 -8.31 3.01
N VAL A 37 0.31 -7.19 3.43
CA VAL A 37 1.77 -7.12 3.51
C VAL A 37 2.26 -7.71 4.83
N MET A 38 3.21 -8.61 4.72
CA MET A 38 3.85 -9.25 5.87
C MET A 38 5.22 -8.60 6.10
N ALA A 39 5.59 -8.46 7.37
CA ALA A 39 6.83 -7.79 7.73
C ALA A 39 8.08 -8.31 7.01
N PRO A 40 8.27 -9.63 6.84
CA PRO A 40 9.47 -10.12 6.16
C PRO A 40 9.62 -9.68 4.72
N GLY A 41 8.53 -9.28 4.06
CA GLY A 41 8.60 -8.82 2.67
C GLY A 41 8.90 -7.34 2.53
N VAL A 42 9.04 -6.62 3.63
CA VAL A 42 9.26 -5.18 3.56
C VAL A 42 10.75 -4.86 3.49
N VAL A 43 11.13 -4.05 2.51
CA VAL A 43 12.50 -3.58 2.32
C VAL A 43 12.72 -2.26 3.05
N SER A 44 11.78 -1.34 2.97
CA SER A 44 11.88 -0.07 3.66
C SER A 44 10.50 0.52 3.94
N ILE A 45 10.47 1.42 4.91
CA ILE A 45 9.27 2.14 5.34
C ILE A 45 9.63 3.61 5.29
N GLU A 46 8.90 4.39 4.51
CA GLU A 46 9.18 5.79 4.28
C GLU A 46 8.03 6.66 4.78
N GLY A 47 8.36 7.63 5.61
CA GLY A 47 7.40 8.59 6.15
C GLY A 47 6.98 8.26 7.56
N ASP A 48 6.22 9.18 8.13
CA ASP A 48 5.65 9.02 9.47
C ASP A 48 4.14 8.87 9.33
N PHE A 49 3.59 7.86 9.99
CA PHE A 49 2.16 7.61 9.92
C PHE A 49 1.70 6.93 11.19
N LYS A 50 0.40 6.93 11.36
CA LYS A 50 -0.25 6.33 12.52
C LYS A 50 -0.99 5.07 12.11
N GLU A 51 -1.32 4.26 13.09
CA GLU A 51 -2.20 3.12 12.88
C GLU A 51 -3.48 3.58 12.19
N ASN A 52 -3.92 2.82 11.20
CA ASN A 52 -5.11 3.07 10.39
C ASN A 52 -4.94 4.13 9.30
N ASP A 53 -3.77 4.73 9.16
CA ASP A 53 -3.51 5.63 8.05
C ASP A 53 -3.38 4.83 6.75
N PHE A 54 -3.72 5.47 5.64
CA PHE A 54 -3.54 4.88 4.32
C PHE A 54 -2.08 4.95 3.89
N LEU A 55 -1.64 3.91 3.22
CA LEU A 55 -0.25 3.79 2.76
C LEU A 55 -0.24 3.34 1.31
N LEU A 56 0.79 3.77 0.58
CA LEU A 56 1.06 3.28 -0.75
C LEU A 56 2.15 2.21 -0.66
N VAL A 57 1.89 1.04 -1.22
CA VAL A 57 2.88 -0.04 -1.27
C VAL A 57 3.44 -0.09 -2.67
N VAL A 58 4.76 -0.06 -2.77
CA VAL A 58 5.48 -0.04 -4.04
C VAL A 58 6.53 -1.15 -4.07
N ASP A 59 6.94 -1.55 -5.28
CA ASP A 59 7.99 -2.55 -5.41
C ASP A 59 9.37 -1.92 -5.26
N GLU A 60 10.36 -2.76 -4.91
CA GLU A 60 11.71 -2.28 -4.66
C GLU A 60 12.49 -1.96 -5.93
N ARG A 61 12.09 -2.55 -7.06
CA ARG A 61 12.86 -2.42 -8.29
C ARG A 61 12.55 -1.16 -9.07
N HIS A 62 11.27 -0.83 -9.19
CA HIS A 62 10.83 0.29 -10.00
C HIS A 62 10.06 1.36 -9.21
N GLY A 63 9.77 1.09 -7.95
CA GLY A 63 8.94 2.00 -7.16
C GLY A 63 7.52 2.09 -7.67
N LYS A 64 7.04 1.03 -8.34
CA LYS A 64 5.75 1.04 -8.99
C LYS A 64 4.64 0.79 -7.97
N PRO A 65 3.56 1.59 -7.99
CA PRO A 65 2.45 1.36 -7.06
C PRO A 65 1.82 -0.02 -7.27
N LEU A 66 1.67 -0.76 -6.20
CA LEU A 66 1.10 -2.10 -6.21
C LEU A 66 -0.26 -2.15 -5.53
N MET A 67 -0.41 -1.40 -4.46
CA MET A 67 -1.66 -1.37 -3.71
C MET A 67 -1.72 -0.17 -2.80
N ILE A 68 -2.92 0.15 -2.37
CA ILE A 68 -3.17 1.06 -1.26
C ILE A 68 -3.63 0.21 -0.10
N GLY A 69 -3.05 0.41 1.07
CA GLY A 69 -3.39 -0.35 2.25
C GLY A 69 -3.58 0.51 3.46
N VAL A 70 -3.94 -0.12 4.56
CA VAL A 70 -4.13 0.53 5.84
C VAL A 70 -3.07 0.01 6.80
N ALA A 71 -2.38 0.94 7.46
CA ALA A 71 -1.35 0.60 8.44
C ALA A 71 -1.99 -0.08 9.64
N LEU A 72 -1.45 -1.24 10.02
CA LEU A 72 -1.91 -1.94 11.22
C LEU A 72 -1.15 -1.48 12.46
N PHE A 73 -0.06 -0.74 12.27
CA PHE A 73 0.75 -0.16 13.33
C PHE A 73 1.22 1.21 12.89
N ASN A 74 1.63 2.06 13.85
CA ASN A 74 2.27 3.32 13.47
C ASN A 74 3.65 3.03 12.87
N SER A 75 4.25 4.03 12.24
CA SER A 75 5.52 3.85 11.53
C SER A 75 6.64 3.35 12.43
N GLN A 76 6.70 3.84 13.67
CA GLN A 76 7.73 3.43 14.60
C GLN A 76 7.61 1.94 14.94
N ALA A 77 6.41 1.50 15.30
CA ALA A 77 6.17 0.10 15.63
C ALA A 77 6.37 -0.79 14.42
N MET A 78 5.98 -0.31 13.24
CA MET A 78 6.13 -1.08 12.01
C MET A 78 7.61 -1.32 11.69
N LYS A 79 8.45 -0.31 11.89
CA LYS A 79 9.89 -0.44 11.64
C LYS A 79 10.54 -1.47 12.56
N ASN A 80 9.94 -1.70 13.71
CA ASN A 80 10.44 -2.69 14.65
C ASN A 80 9.83 -4.08 14.48
N SER A 81 8.83 -4.21 13.63
CA SER A 81 8.17 -5.49 13.39
C SER A 81 8.99 -6.36 12.45
N LYS A 82 9.19 -7.61 12.80
CA LYS A 82 9.99 -8.55 12.01
C LYS A 82 9.19 -9.72 11.47
N GLN A 83 7.94 -9.85 11.90
CA GLN A 83 7.07 -10.90 11.43
C GLN A 83 5.63 -10.47 11.60
N GLY A 84 4.74 -11.20 10.93
CA GLY A 84 3.32 -10.94 10.99
C GLY A 84 2.87 -9.92 9.97
N LYS A 85 1.56 -9.70 9.97
CA LYS A 85 0.91 -8.80 9.05
C LYS A 85 1.06 -7.36 9.53
N ILE A 86 1.45 -6.45 8.65
CA ILE A 86 1.67 -5.06 9.03
C ILE A 86 0.85 -4.06 8.23
N VAL A 87 0.38 -4.42 7.02
CA VAL A 87 -0.48 -3.57 6.21
C VAL A 87 -1.62 -4.41 5.65
N ARG A 88 -2.85 -3.92 5.83
CA ARG A 88 -4.03 -4.58 5.27
C ARG A 88 -4.26 -4.08 3.86
N ASN A 89 -4.41 -5.00 2.91
CA ASN A 89 -4.64 -4.65 1.51
C ASN A 89 -6.06 -4.11 1.36
N VAL A 90 -6.18 -2.94 0.75
CA VAL A 90 -7.49 -2.33 0.49
C VAL A 90 -7.80 -2.36 -1.00
N HIS A 91 -6.87 -1.84 -1.82
CA HIS A 91 -7.00 -1.87 -3.28
C HIS A 91 -5.65 -2.22 -3.88
N TYR A 92 -5.64 -3.23 -4.74
CA TYR A 92 -4.41 -3.67 -5.39
C TYR A 92 -4.51 -3.48 -6.90
N VAL A 93 -3.37 -3.50 -7.55
CA VAL A 93 -3.25 -3.12 -8.97
C VAL A 93 -4.11 -3.99 -9.89
N GLY A 94 -4.47 -5.18 -9.49
CA GLY A 94 -5.29 -6.07 -10.31
C GLY A 94 -6.78 -5.99 -10.02
N ASP A 95 -7.22 -5.19 -9.03
CA ASP A 95 -8.63 -5.19 -8.70
C ASP A 95 -9.42 -4.30 -9.67
N ARG A 96 -10.74 -4.47 -9.61
CA ARG A 96 -11.63 -3.79 -10.54
C ARG A 96 -11.59 -2.28 -10.38
N LEU A 97 -11.54 -1.81 -9.15
CA LEU A 97 -11.52 -0.38 -8.90
C LEU A 97 -10.24 0.26 -9.43
N TRP A 98 -9.11 -0.38 -9.15
CA TRP A 98 -7.83 0.13 -9.62
C TRP A 98 -7.82 0.27 -11.14
N ASN A 99 -8.23 -0.81 -11.84
CA ASN A 99 -8.22 -0.80 -13.30
C ASN A 99 -9.19 0.22 -13.86
N ALA A 100 -10.38 0.34 -13.27
CA ALA A 100 -11.37 1.31 -13.72
C ALA A 100 -10.84 2.74 -13.59
N LEU A 101 -10.17 3.04 -12.48
CA LEU A 101 -9.64 4.38 -12.24
C LEU A 101 -8.50 4.73 -13.18
N LYS A 102 -7.71 3.75 -13.59
CA LYS A 102 -6.60 4.00 -14.51
C LYS A 102 -7.06 4.24 -15.94
N GLU A 103 -8.25 3.81 -16.28
CA GLU A 103 -8.78 3.98 -17.62
C GLU A 103 -9.50 5.31 -17.85
N ILE A 104 -9.69 6.10 -16.83
CA ILE A 104 -10.39 7.38 -16.91
C ILE A 104 -9.52 8.50 -17.52
#